data_24bdff7cb2fac716ee8c2d47a568d274
#
_entry.id   24bdff7cb2fac716ee8c2d47a568d274
#
_cell.length_a   1.000
_cell.length_b   1.000
_cell.length_c   1.000
_cell.angle_alpha   90.00
_cell.angle_beta   90.00
_cell.angle_gamma   90.00
#
_symmetry.space_group_name_H-M   'P 1'
#
loop_
_entity.id
_entity.type
_entity.pdbx_description
1 polymer ?
#
loop_
_entity_poly.entity_id
_entity_poly.type
_entity_poly.pdbx_seq_one_letter_code
_entity_poly.pdbx_strand_id
1 'polypeptide(L)'
;MQEIHSITLWGDSVMRGVVYDEQRGRYGLLPENAAERASKTLGLTLHNRSRMGCTVTKGLSIMKRDMEAGMDSQAALLEFGGNDCDYDWAAVARDPEGDHQPKTPLGLFMEQLREMVAAVRQKGMRPIITTLPPIHARRYFDFFTRGGLSRENILFWLGDIEYIYRWHERYNGAVVQ
;
A
#
# COMPACT_ATOMS: atom_id res chain seq x y z
N MET A 1 14.17 -19.65 -18.64
CA MET A 1 13.63 -19.00 -17.43
C MET A 1 13.04 -20.09 -16.57
N GLN A 2 13.35 -20.10 -15.27
CA GLN A 2 12.74 -21.07 -14.36
C GLN A 2 11.26 -20.73 -14.20
N GLU A 3 10.39 -21.73 -14.33
CA GLU A 3 8.95 -21.57 -14.18
C GLU A 3 8.62 -21.26 -12.71
N ILE A 4 7.72 -20.30 -12.47
CA ILE A 4 7.33 -19.88 -11.12
C ILE A 4 6.06 -20.65 -10.76
N HIS A 5 6.09 -21.38 -9.65
CA HIS A 5 4.95 -22.14 -9.11
C HIS A 5 4.46 -21.62 -7.75
N SER A 6 5.29 -20.82 -7.07
CA SER A 6 4.92 -20.24 -5.77
C SER A 6 5.31 -18.77 -5.66
N ILE A 7 4.46 -17.99 -5.01
CA ILE A 7 4.63 -16.55 -4.80
C ILE A 7 4.20 -16.14 -3.40
N THR A 8 5.03 -15.38 -2.69
CA THR A 8 4.63 -14.68 -1.46
C THR A 8 4.34 -13.23 -1.78
N LEU A 9 3.23 -12.72 -1.26
CA LEU A 9 2.78 -11.36 -1.46
C LEU A 9 2.82 -10.60 -0.12
N TRP A 10 3.62 -9.54 -0.05
CA TRP A 10 3.58 -8.54 1.02
C TRP A 10 3.02 -7.25 0.46
N GLY A 11 1.98 -6.74 1.09
CA GLY A 11 1.26 -5.55 0.60
C GLY A 11 0.25 -5.02 1.61
N ASP A 12 -0.60 -4.17 1.15
CA ASP A 12 -1.60 -3.49 1.98
C ASP A 12 -3.03 -4.05 1.82
N SER A 13 -4.02 -3.19 2.10
CA SER A 13 -5.45 -3.52 2.03
C SER A 13 -5.93 -3.84 0.61
N VAL A 14 -5.32 -3.28 -0.42
CA VAL A 14 -5.70 -3.53 -1.82
C VAL A 14 -5.44 -4.99 -2.16
N MET A 15 -4.23 -5.46 -1.91
CA MET A 15 -3.86 -6.86 -2.16
C MET A 15 -4.49 -7.83 -1.15
N ARG A 16 -4.91 -7.35 0.01
CA ARG A 16 -5.70 -8.12 0.97
C ARG A 16 -7.14 -8.33 0.50
N GLY A 17 -7.62 -7.53 -0.46
CA GLY A 17 -8.99 -7.54 -0.92
C GLY A 17 -9.97 -6.85 0.04
N VAL A 18 -9.49 -5.85 0.77
CA VAL A 18 -10.34 -5.03 1.63
C VAL A 18 -11.17 -4.09 0.76
N VAL A 19 -12.48 -4.11 0.95
CA VAL A 19 -13.44 -3.20 0.31
C VAL A 19 -14.31 -2.52 1.36
N TYR A 20 -14.78 -1.32 1.06
CA TYR A 20 -15.75 -0.65 1.89
C TYR A 20 -17.16 -1.00 1.41
N ASP A 21 -17.96 -1.57 2.30
CA ASP A 21 -19.37 -1.88 2.07
C ASP A 21 -20.21 -0.67 2.51
N GLU A 22 -20.69 0.11 1.53
CA GLU A 22 -21.47 1.32 1.80
C GLU A 22 -22.82 1.01 2.46
N GLN A 23 -23.42 -0.15 2.18
CA GLN A 23 -24.69 -0.55 2.79
C GLN A 23 -24.54 -0.88 4.27
N ARG A 24 -23.42 -1.49 4.63
CA ARG A 24 -23.11 -1.88 6.02
C ARG A 24 -22.30 -0.83 6.77
N GLY A 25 -21.80 0.22 6.09
CA GLY A 25 -20.97 1.26 6.67
C GLY A 25 -19.64 0.77 7.25
N ARG A 26 -19.09 -0.34 6.76
CA ARG A 26 -17.87 -0.96 7.29
C ARG A 26 -16.99 -1.60 6.21
N TYR A 27 -15.73 -1.80 6.56
CA TYR A 27 -14.83 -2.60 5.73
C TYR A 27 -15.13 -4.09 5.82
N GLY A 28 -14.99 -4.79 4.69
CA GLY A 28 -15.10 -6.23 4.56
C GLY A 28 -13.98 -6.78 3.69
N LEU A 29 -13.88 -8.09 3.63
CA LEU A 29 -12.97 -8.77 2.70
C LEU A 29 -13.78 -9.34 1.53
N LEU A 30 -13.24 -9.22 0.32
CA LEU A 30 -13.76 -9.94 -0.82
C LEU A 30 -13.60 -11.45 -0.58
N PRO A 31 -14.60 -12.27 -0.95
CA PRO A 31 -14.48 -13.74 -0.89
C PRO A 31 -13.29 -14.27 -1.69
N GLU A 32 -12.95 -13.59 -2.77
CA GLU A 32 -11.79 -13.86 -3.61
C GLU A 32 -11.24 -12.53 -4.14
N ASN A 33 -10.03 -12.18 -3.75
CA ASN A 33 -9.38 -10.95 -4.20
C ASN A 33 -8.64 -11.14 -5.53
N ALA A 34 -8.13 -10.05 -6.11
CA ALA A 34 -7.48 -10.08 -7.42
C ALA A 34 -6.22 -10.97 -7.43
N ALA A 35 -5.44 -11.00 -6.35
CA ALA A 35 -4.24 -11.83 -6.26
C ALA A 35 -4.59 -13.33 -6.20
N GLU A 36 -5.65 -13.69 -5.47
CA GLU A 36 -6.14 -15.07 -5.41
C GLU A 36 -6.68 -15.54 -6.76
N ARG A 37 -7.44 -14.69 -7.46
CA ARG A 37 -7.92 -15.01 -8.82
C ARG A 37 -6.78 -15.19 -9.80
N ALA A 38 -5.80 -14.28 -9.78
CA ALA A 38 -4.63 -14.37 -10.64
C ALA A 38 -3.82 -15.65 -10.36
N SER A 39 -3.59 -15.97 -9.07
CA SER A 39 -2.86 -17.18 -8.71
C SER A 39 -3.55 -18.47 -9.18
N LYS A 40 -4.88 -18.55 -9.04
CA LYS A 40 -5.66 -19.68 -9.56
C LYS A 40 -5.57 -19.80 -11.08
N THR A 41 -5.71 -18.68 -11.80
CA THR A 41 -5.62 -18.66 -13.27
C THR A 41 -4.25 -19.10 -13.77
N LEU A 42 -3.18 -18.72 -13.03
CA LEU A 42 -1.80 -19.05 -13.39
C LEU A 42 -1.29 -20.35 -12.78
N GLY A 43 -2.09 -21.08 -12.02
CA GLY A 43 -1.68 -22.32 -11.35
C GLY A 43 -0.60 -22.11 -10.26
N LEU A 44 -0.59 -20.93 -9.61
CA LEU A 44 0.41 -20.57 -8.61
C LEU A 44 -0.06 -20.84 -7.18
N THR A 45 0.84 -21.31 -6.32
CA THR A 45 0.62 -21.30 -4.87
C THR A 45 0.87 -19.89 -4.34
N LEU A 46 -0.16 -19.24 -3.76
CA LEU A 46 -0.09 -17.88 -3.23
C LEU A 46 -0.05 -17.89 -1.70
N HIS A 47 0.98 -17.25 -1.13
CA HIS A 47 1.08 -16.92 0.29
C HIS A 47 0.81 -15.43 0.49
N ASN A 48 -0.45 -15.05 0.70
CA ASN A 48 -0.83 -13.64 0.88
C ASN A 48 -0.61 -13.17 2.33
N ARG A 49 0.41 -12.34 2.52
CA ARG A 49 0.82 -11.75 3.82
C ARG A 49 0.40 -10.28 3.97
N SER A 50 -0.41 -9.77 3.04
CA SER A 50 -0.90 -8.39 3.03
C SER A 50 -1.73 -8.06 4.28
N ARG A 51 -1.65 -6.80 4.71
CA ARG A 51 -2.34 -6.30 5.92
C ARG A 51 -3.02 -4.97 5.64
N MET A 52 -4.22 -4.79 6.21
CA MET A 52 -4.92 -3.51 6.16
C MET A 52 -4.06 -2.40 6.81
N GLY A 53 -3.97 -1.24 6.16
CA GLY A 53 -3.22 -0.08 6.65
C GLY A 53 -1.69 -0.30 6.73
N CYS A 54 -1.16 -1.26 5.96
CA CYS A 54 0.26 -1.59 5.97
C CYS A 54 1.05 -0.57 5.18
N THR A 55 2.03 0.08 5.83
CA THR A 55 3.08 0.87 5.19
C THR A 55 4.27 -0.01 4.85
N VAL A 56 5.18 0.48 4.01
CA VAL A 56 6.44 -0.23 3.68
C VAL A 56 7.23 -0.59 4.95
N THR A 57 7.27 0.30 5.96
CA THR A 57 7.96 0.06 7.24
C THR A 57 7.39 -1.16 7.98
N LYS A 58 6.07 -1.23 8.07
CA LYS A 58 5.39 -2.40 8.67
C LYS A 58 5.59 -3.65 7.82
N GLY A 59 5.49 -3.50 6.50
CA GLY A 59 5.69 -4.58 5.52
C GLY A 59 7.08 -5.18 5.60
N LEU A 60 8.11 -4.36 5.69
CA LEU A 60 9.50 -4.79 5.86
C LEU A 60 9.69 -5.60 7.15
N SER A 61 9.12 -5.14 8.26
CA SER A 61 9.19 -5.86 9.54
C SER A 61 8.47 -7.22 9.49
N ILE A 62 7.32 -7.28 8.82
CA ILE A 62 6.57 -8.53 8.60
C ILE A 62 7.40 -9.47 7.73
N MET A 63 7.93 -8.97 6.61
CA MET A 63 8.73 -9.76 5.68
C MET A 63 9.96 -10.37 6.34
N LYS A 64 10.73 -9.58 7.11
CA LYS A 64 11.91 -10.08 7.86
C LYS A 64 11.52 -11.25 8.76
N ARG A 65 10.48 -11.08 9.57
CA ARG A 65 10.00 -12.14 10.48
C ARG A 65 9.52 -13.38 9.72
N ASP A 66 8.80 -13.21 8.61
CA ASP A 66 8.30 -14.32 7.79
C ASP A 66 9.49 -15.09 7.16
N MET A 67 10.52 -14.38 6.69
CA MET A 67 11.74 -14.98 6.15
C MET A 67 12.58 -15.71 7.23
N GLU A 68 12.65 -15.18 8.45
CA GLU A 68 13.28 -15.82 9.61
C GLU A 68 12.53 -17.10 10.01
N ALA A 69 11.20 -17.10 9.89
CA ALA A 69 10.36 -18.28 10.13
C ALA A 69 10.43 -19.34 9.00
N GLY A 70 11.30 -19.15 8.02
CA GLY A 70 11.52 -20.12 6.92
C GLY A 70 10.52 -19.99 5.78
N MET A 71 9.81 -18.86 5.65
CA MET A 71 8.95 -18.64 4.49
C MET A 71 9.80 -18.56 3.22
N ASP A 72 9.48 -19.41 2.27
CA ASP A 72 10.16 -19.56 0.99
C ASP A 72 9.15 -19.61 -0.15
N SER A 73 9.50 -18.97 -1.25
CA SER A 73 8.75 -18.97 -2.52
C SER A 73 9.70 -18.62 -3.65
N GLN A 74 9.35 -18.96 -4.88
CA GLN A 74 10.18 -18.66 -6.04
C GLN A 74 10.11 -17.18 -6.44
N ALA A 75 9.00 -16.48 -6.09
CA ALA A 75 8.84 -15.05 -6.31
C ALA A 75 8.23 -14.36 -5.09
N ALA A 76 8.48 -13.06 -5.00
CA ALA A 76 7.90 -12.18 -4.00
C ALA A 76 7.25 -10.99 -4.70
N LEU A 77 5.97 -10.75 -4.43
CA LEU A 77 5.25 -9.58 -4.90
C LEU A 77 5.18 -8.56 -3.77
N LEU A 78 5.64 -7.34 -4.05
CA LEU A 78 5.69 -6.20 -3.13
C LEU A 78 4.74 -5.11 -3.63
N GLU A 79 3.75 -4.73 -2.80
CA GLU A 79 2.77 -3.69 -3.11
C GLU A 79 2.63 -2.75 -1.91
N PHE A 80 3.25 -1.57 -2.01
CA PHE A 80 3.28 -0.54 -0.97
C PHE A 80 3.27 0.85 -1.60
N GLY A 81 2.86 1.84 -0.83
CA GLY A 81 2.91 3.25 -1.21
C GLY A 81 1.60 3.98 -0.95
N GLY A 82 0.45 3.34 -1.12
CA GLY A 82 -0.86 3.96 -0.90
C GLY A 82 -1.06 4.44 0.53
N ASN A 83 -0.66 3.63 1.52
CA ASN A 83 -0.68 4.07 2.92
C ASN A 83 0.51 4.94 3.29
N ASP A 84 1.63 4.78 2.60
CA ASP A 84 2.86 5.52 2.88
C ASP A 84 2.73 7.00 2.54
N CYS A 85 2.13 7.31 1.37
CA CYS A 85 1.89 8.66 0.91
C CYS A 85 0.74 9.38 1.63
N ASP A 86 -0.04 8.67 2.44
CA ASP A 86 -1.20 9.22 3.14
C ASP A 86 -0.80 10.00 4.40
N TYR A 87 -1.67 10.91 4.84
CA TYR A 87 -1.44 11.80 5.98
C TYR A 87 -2.32 11.44 7.17
N ASP A 88 -2.00 11.99 8.34
CA ASP A 88 -2.94 12.08 9.47
C ASP A 88 -3.91 13.24 9.23
N TRP A 89 -5.00 12.95 8.50
CA TRP A 89 -6.00 13.95 8.16
C TRP A 89 -6.68 14.58 9.38
N ALA A 90 -6.73 13.87 10.51
CA ALA A 90 -7.24 14.45 11.75
C ALA A 90 -6.26 15.48 12.34
N ALA A 91 -4.98 15.25 12.22
CA ALA A 91 -3.95 16.25 12.60
C ALA A 91 -4.01 17.46 11.69
N VAL A 92 -4.08 17.26 10.37
CA VAL A 92 -4.24 18.35 9.38
C VAL A 92 -5.50 19.18 9.65
N ALA A 93 -6.63 18.53 9.93
CA ALA A 93 -7.88 19.23 10.22
C ALA A 93 -7.82 20.07 11.50
N ARG A 94 -7.02 19.67 12.50
CA ARG A 94 -6.84 20.43 13.76
C ARG A 94 -5.84 21.58 13.64
N ASP A 95 -4.82 21.43 12.83
CA ASP A 95 -3.73 22.40 12.66
C ASP A 95 -3.42 22.58 11.17
N PRO A 96 -4.23 23.36 10.44
CA PRO A 96 -4.08 23.52 8.99
C PRO A 96 -2.87 24.37 8.58
N GLU A 97 -2.18 25.02 9.50
CA GLU A 97 -0.94 25.79 9.26
C GLU A 97 0.32 24.97 9.57
N GLY A 98 0.15 23.78 10.17
CA GLY A 98 1.24 22.90 10.57
C GLY A 98 1.99 22.27 9.41
N ASP A 99 3.25 21.91 9.66
CA ASP A 99 4.05 21.10 8.72
C ASP A 99 3.72 19.61 8.89
N HIS A 100 2.81 19.13 8.07
CA HIS A 100 2.39 17.72 8.09
C HIS A 100 3.21 16.90 7.11
N GLN A 101 3.73 15.78 7.60
CA GLN A 101 4.47 14.81 6.80
C GLN A 101 3.60 13.60 6.46
N PRO A 102 3.83 12.93 5.31
CA PRO A 102 3.17 11.66 5.02
C PRO A 102 3.60 10.59 6.03
N LYS A 103 2.79 9.55 6.18
CA LYS A 103 3.05 8.45 7.13
C LYS A 103 4.43 7.83 6.96
N THR A 104 4.92 7.75 5.72
CA THR A 104 6.30 7.37 5.42
C THR A 104 6.87 8.36 4.41
N PRO A 105 7.78 9.26 4.77
CA PRO A 105 8.39 10.20 3.83
C PRO A 105 9.02 9.49 2.63
N LEU A 106 8.92 10.08 1.43
CA LEU A 106 9.30 9.45 0.16
C LEU A 106 10.72 8.86 0.16
N GLY A 107 11.70 9.56 0.75
CA GLY A 107 13.07 9.07 0.87
C GLY A 107 13.15 7.77 1.66
N LEU A 108 12.51 7.72 2.82
CA LEU A 108 12.44 6.53 3.67
C LEU A 108 11.67 5.39 3.00
N PHE A 109 10.56 5.73 2.32
CA PHE A 109 9.79 4.75 1.54
C PHE A 109 10.67 4.03 0.51
N MET A 110 11.43 4.79 -0.27
CA MET A 110 12.32 4.24 -1.30
C MET A 110 13.48 3.43 -0.72
N GLU A 111 14.07 3.88 0.38
CA GLU A 111 15.12 3.15 1.08
C GLU A 111 14.61 1.78 1.54
N GLN A 112 13.48 1.75 2.22
CA GLN A 112 12.91 0.51 2.75
C GLN A 112 12.38 -0.43 1.66
N LEU A 113 11.82 0.11 0.56
CA LEU A 113 11.42 -0.71 -0.58
C LEU A 113 12.64 -1.37 -1.26
N ARG A 114 13.74 -0.63 -1.41
CA ARG A 114 15.02 -1.20 -1.93
C ARG A 114 15.57 -2.27 -0.97
N GLU A 115 15.48 -2.06 0.33
CA GLU A 115 15.86 -3.07 1.34
C GLU A 115 15.03 -4.35 1.18
N MET A 116 13.70 -4.23 0.99
CA MET A 116 12.84 -5.37 0.72
C MET A 116 13.27 -6.12 -0.54
N VAL A 117 13.54 -5.42 -1.62
CA VAL A 117 14.01 -6.03 -2.89
C VAL A 117 15.34 -6.75 -2.70
N ALA A 118 16.28 -6.14 -1.97
CA ALA A 118 17.57 -6.75 -1.68
C ALA A 118 17.40 -8.05 -0.85
N ALA A 119 16.59 -8.03 0.19
CA ALA A 119 16.32 -9.19 1.03
C ALA A 119 15.66 -10.35 0.24
N VAL A 120 14.70 -10.02 -0.64
CA VAL A 120 14.05 -10.97 -1.54
C VAL A 120 15.08 -11.65 -2.46
N ARG A 121 15.98 -10.86 -3.07
CA ARG A 121 17.04 -11.38 -3.93
C ARG A 121 18.06 -12.25 -3.17
N GLN A 122 18.43 -11.85 -1.95
CA GLN A 122 19.34 -12.62 -1.10
C GLN A 122 18.79 -14.01 -0.74
N LYS A 123 17.46 -14.14 -0.64
CA LYS A 123 16.76 -15.42 -0.45
C LYS A 123 16.58 -16.22 -1.75
N GLY A 124 17.11 -15.75 -2.88
CA GLY A 124 16.95 -16.41 -4.17
C GLY A 124 15.58 -16.25 -4.82
N MET A 125 14.70 -15.44 -4.23
CA MET A 125 13.37 -15.17 -4.78
C MET A 125 13.44 -14.09 -5.87
N ARG A 126 12.55 -14.16 -6.85
CA ARG A 126 12.37 -13.14 -7.87
C ARG A 126 11.48 -12.01 -7.36
N PRO A 127 11.97 -10.76 -7.21
CA PRO A 127 11.13 -9.64 -6.79
C PRO A 127 10.22 -9.19 -7.95
N ILE A 128 8.97 -8.92 -7.61
CA ILE A 128 7.95 -8.31 -8.47
C ILE A 128 7.40 -7.13 -7.69
N ILE A 129 7.43 -5.93 -8.25
CA ILE A 129 6.87 -4.73 -7.63
C ILE A 129 5.70 -4.29 -8.49
N THR A 130 4.58 -3.95 -7.86
CA THR A 130 3.45 -3.35 -8.56
C THR A 130 3.48 -1.84 -8.43
N THR A 131 3.00 -1.17 -9.45
CA THR A 131 2.60 0.23 -9.36
C THR A 131 1.37 0.37 -8.49
N LEU A 132 1.14 1.59 -7.99
CA LEU A 132 -0.04 1.90 -7.18
C LEU A 132 -1.29 1.98 -8.07
N PRO A 133 -2.44 1.46 -7.63
CA PRO A 133 -3.70 1.69 -8.32
C PRO A 133 -4.04 3.20 -8.27
N PRO A 134 -4.57 3.76 -9.37
CA PRO A 134 -4.86 5.20 -9.43
C PRO A 134 -5.89 5.60 -8.37
N ILE A 135 -5.67 6.74 -7.72
CA ILE A 135 -6.58 7.31 -6.75
C ILE A 135 -7.46 8.39 -7.39
N HIS A 136 -8.74 8.43 -7.02
CA HIS A 136 -9.64 9.52 -7.38
C HIS A 136 -9.69 10.52 -6.22
N ALA A 137 -8.94 11.62 -6.33
CA ALA A 137 -8.70 12.58 -5.25
C ALA A 137 -9.99 13.05 -4.56
N ARG A 138 -11.01 13.50 -5.33
CA ARG A 138 -12.28 13.98 -4.78
C ARG A 138 -13.04 12.87 -4.02
N ARG A 139 -13.14 11.67 -4.58
CA ARG A 139 -13.83 10.56 -3.88
C ARG A 139 -13.11 10.17 -2.60
N TYR A 140 -11.78 10.19 -2.62
CA TYR A 140 -10.99 9.92 -1.42
C TYR A 140 -11.16 11.02 -0.37
N PHE A 141 -11.11 12.29 -0.78
CA PHE A 141 -11.38 13.43 0.09
C PHE A 141 -12.77 13.36 0.74
N ASP A 142 -13.80 13.09 -0.05
CA ASP A 142 -15.18 12.94 0.44
C ASP A 142 -15.30 11.74 1.39
N PHE A 143 -14.57 10.67 1.14
CA PHE A 143 -14.57 9.48 1.99
C PHE A 143 -13.99 9.75 3.37
N PHE A 144 -12.78 10.29 3.50
CA PHE A 144 -12.15 10.46 4.80
C PHE A 144 -12.71 11.67 5.60
N THR A 145 -13.33 12.64 4.92
CA THR A 145 -13.97 13.79 5.59
C THR A 145 -15.39 13.53 6.05
N ARG A 146 -16.06 12.46 5.62
CA ARG A 146 -17.46 12.16 6.01
C ARG A 146 -17.64 11.92 7.51
N GLY A 147 -16.57 11.61 8.26
CA GLY A 147 -16.57 11.42 9.71
C GLY A 147 -16.53 12.70 10.54
N GLY A 148 -16.72 13.90 9.91
CA GLY A 148 -16.79 15.19 10.60
C GLY A 148 -15.46 15.93 10.69
N LEU A 149 -14.41 15.52 9.97
CA LEU A 149 -13.19 16.32 9.84
C LEU A 149 -13.49 17.64 9.12
N SER A 150 -12.83 18.74 9.56
CA SER A 150 -12.97 20.04 8.92
C SER A 150 -12.45 20.00 7.48
N ARG A 151 -13.38 20.01 6.53
CA ARG A 151 -13.05 20.06 5.09
C ARG A 151 -12.34 21.37 4.72
N GLU A 152 -12.76 22.47 5.33
CA GLU A 152 -12.19 23.80 5.13
C GLU A 152 -10.71 23.83 5.52
N ASN A 153 -10.37 23.38 6.72
CA ASN A 153 -9.00 23.32 7.21
C ASN A 153 -8.11 22.41 6.34
N ILE A 154 -8.64 21.25 5.96
CA ILE A 154 -7.88 20.33 5.10
C ILE A 154 -7.65 20.94 3.72
N LEU A 155 -8.66 21.60 3.13
CA LEU A 155 -8.49 22.30 1.86
C LEU A 155 -7.55 23.50 1.96
N PHE A 156 -7.59 24.22 3.08
CA PHE A 156 -6.64 25.30 3.33
C PHE A 156 -5.20 24.78 3.29
N TRP A 157 -4.91 23.67 3.96
CA TRP A 157 -3.59 23.04 3.97
C TRP A 157 -3.20 22.47 2.60
N LEU A 158 -4.13 21.78 1.92
CA LEU A 158 -3.89 21.19 0.60
C LEU A 158 -3.71 22.24 -0.51
N GLY A 159 -4.42 23.37 -0.42
CA GLY A 159 -4.56 24.35 -1.50
C GLY A 159 -5.49 23.89 -2.63
N ASP A 160 -5.36 22.65 -3.07
CA ASP A 160 -6.20 22.01 -4.10
C ASP A 160 -6.39 20.53 -3.82
N ILE A 161 -7.61 20.01 -3.98
CA ILE A 161 -7.93 18.57 -3.82
C ILE A 161 -7.03 17.67 -4.68
N GLU A 162 -6.67 18.13 -5.88
CA GLU A 162 -5.84 17.37 -6.82
C GLU A 162 -4.41 17.13 -6.30
N TYR A 163 -3.96 17.83 -5.23
CA TYR A 163 -2.70 17.50 -4.56
C TYR A 163 -2.69 16.09 -3.96
N ILE A 164 -3.84 15.54 -3.57
CA ILE A 164 -3.98 14.15 -3.14
C ILE A 164 -3.51 13.20 -4.26
N TYR A 165 -3.99 13.42 -5.49
CA TYR A 165 -3.57 12.64 -6.65
C TYR A 165 -2.09 12.87 -6.98
N ARG A 166 -1.64 14.11 -7.04
CA ARG A 166 -0.24 14.45 -7.38
C ARG A 166 0.74 13.85 -6.37
N TRP A 167 0.38 13.86 -5.09
CA TRP A 167 1.19 13.28 -4.03
C TRP A 167 1.28 11.77 -4.14
N HIS A 168 0.17 11.11 -4.40
CA HIS A 168 0.11 9.68 -4.68
C HIS A 168 0.97 9.31 -5.90
N GLU A 169 0.91 10.07 -6.99
CA GLU A 169 1.71 9.84 -8.19
C GLU A 169 3.22 10.04 -7.97
N ARG A 170 3.64 10.85 -7.01
CA ARG A 170 5.06 10.94 -6.65
C ARG A 170 5.60 9.62 -6.11
N TYR A 171 4.83 8.92 -5.29
CA TYR A 171 5.20 7.59 -4.79
C TYR A 171 5.11 6.55 -5.91
N ASN A 172 4.06 6.60 -6.72
CA ASN A 172 3.90 5.72 -7.87
C ASN A 172 5.06 5.86 -8.87
N GLY A 173 5.43 7.09 -9.24
CA GLY A 173 6.58 7.37 -10.10
C GLY A 173 7.92 6.91 -9.53
N ALA A 174 8.08 6.98 -8.20
CA ALA A 174 9.30 6.50 -7.54
C ALA A 174 9.43 4.97 -7.56
N VAL A 175 8.33 4.23 -7.57
CA VAL A 175 8.32 2.76 -7.69
C VAL A 175 8.82 2.30 -9.06
N VAL A 176 8.65 3.12 -10.10
CA VAL A 176 9.01 2.78 -11.50
C VAL A 176 10.48 3.07 -11.81
N GLN A 177 11.18 3.88 -10.98
CA GLN A 177 12.60 4.22 -11.14
C GLN A 177 13.51 3.15 -10.57
#